data_757e75f2853c4604a376ef2376772380
#
_entry.id   757e75f2853c4604a376ef2376772380
#
_cell.length_a   1.000
_cell.length_b   1.000
_cell.length_c   1.000
_cell.angle_alpha   90.00
_cell.angle_beta   90.00
_cell.angle_gamma   90.00
#
_symmetry.space_group_name_H-M   'P 1'
#
loop_
_entity.id
_entity.type
_entity.pdbx_description
1 polymer ?
#
loop_
_entity_poly.entity_id
_entity_poly.type
_entity_poly.pdbx_seq_one_letter_code
_entity_poly.pdbx_strand_id
1 'polypeptide(L)'
;MTKDEEEEARKIKLQYYQEVCNVNLDNYRLHETDHRLRLYIEDIISDVEAHNLYEILAVRRFFMLRDKYVWRPNKVKKFIVFYESLKFSGMKGRQCYKLTPVQVFQFASILGFYQWEEEGGKTVLRRLVRRAILFVPRKFSKTTSSSSLAVSELLFGDANAQAYTAANGYKQAQVCFKEISKIVKQLDPKRRTFKKTREHIEWRENKFGKRILCRVSFGWG
;
A
#
# COMPACT_ATOMS: atom_id res chain seq x y z
N MET A 1 9.83 -25.00 -20.32
CA MET A 1 9.60 -25.81 -19.10
C MET A 1 9.36 -27.23 -19.57
N THR A 2 10.05 -28.22 -19.03
CA THR A 2 9.82 -29.64 -19.34
C THR A 2 8.55 -30.10 -18.61
N LYS A 3 7.97 -31.26 -19.04
CA LYS A 3 6.80 -31.84 -18.37
C LYS A 3 7.06 -32.15 -16.89
N ASP A 4 8.28 -32.57 -16.58
CA ASP A 4 8.70 -32.89 -15.22
C ASP A 4 8.79 -31.64 -14.34
N GLU A 5 9.28 -30.50 -14.89
CA GLU A 5 9.30 -29.19 -14.21
C GLU A 5 7.89 -28.66 -13.94
N GLU A 6 6.94 -28.90 -14.86
CA GLU A 6 5.54 -28.50 -14.69
C GLU A 6 4.85 -29.31 -13.59
N GLU A 7 5.11 -30.63 -13.55
CA GLU A 7 4.55 -31.51 -12.52
C GLU A 7 5.11 -31.18 -11.13
N GLU A 8 6.40 -30.92 -11.03
CA GLU A 8 7.04 -30.48 -9.78
C GLU A 8 6.48 -29.15 -9.27
N ALA A 9 6.37 -28.17 -10.17
CA ALA A 9 5.76 -26.86 -9.84
C ALA A 9 4.30 -26.99 -9.36
N ARG A 10 3.53 -27.91 -9.96
CA ARG A 10 2.16 -28.20 -9.55
C ARG A 10 2.10 -28.87 -8.16
N LYS A 11 2.98 -29.79 -7.85
CA LYS A 11 3.09 -30.43 -6.52
C LYS A 11 3.39 -29.39 -5.44
N ILE A 12 4.36 -28.51 -5.69
CA ILE A 12 4.72 -27.41 -4.78
C ILE A 12 3.52 -26.49 -4.56
N LYS A 13 2.82 -26.10 -5.64
CA LYS A 13 1.62 -25.25 -5.57
C LYS A 13 0.53 -25.90 -4.70
N LEU A 14 0.24 -27.17 -4.90
CA LEU A 14 -0.79 -27.90 -4.13
C LEU A 14 -0.40 -28.04 -2.65
N GLN A 15 0.87 -28.26 -2.33
CA GLN A 15 1.34 -28.32 -0.96
C GLN A 15 1.04 -27.01 -0.21
N TYR A 16 1.43 -25.85 -0.76
CA TYR A 16 1.15 -24.56 -0.12
C TYR A 16 -0.33 -24.20 -0.10
N TYR A 17 -1.08 -24.61 -1.11
CA TYR A 17 -2.53 -24.44 -1.13
C TYR A 17 -3.20 -25.16 0.02
N GLN A 18 -2.82 -26.39 0.36
CA GLN A 18 -3.36 -27.14 1.50
C GLN A 18 -3.14 -26.42 2.83
N GLU A 19 -2.01 -25.72 3.00
CA GLU A 19 -1.76 -24.92 4.19
C GLU A 19 -2.73 -23.73 4.30
N VAL A 20 -3.11 -23.12 3.18
CA VAL A 20 -3.97 -21.92 3.14
C VAL A 20 -5.45 -22.28 3.23
N CYS A 21 -5.90 -23.33 2.53
CA CYS A 21 -7.32 -23.72 2.51
C CYS A 21 -7.83 -24.27 3.85
N ASN A 22 -6.95 -24.76 4.72
CA ASN A 22 -7.29 -25.23 6.05
C ASN A 22 -7.39 -24.11 7.10
N VAL A 23 -7.12 -22.84 6.70
CA VAL A 23 -7.18 -21.71 7.62
C VAL A 23 -8.65 -21.32 7.89
N ASN A 24 -9.02 -21.26 9.16
CA ASN A 24 -10.32 -20.73 9.55
C ASN A 24 -10.30 -19.20 9.46
N LEU A 25 -10.90 -18.63 8.40
CA LEU A 25 -10.90 -17.19 8.12
C LEU A 25 -11.61 -16.36 9.20
N ASP A 26 -12.57 -16.93 9.93
CA ASP A 26 -13.33 -16.21 10.94
C ASP A 26 -12.46 -15.82 12.14
N ASN A 27 -11.42 -16.62 12.44
CA ASN A 27 -10.43 -16.30 13.48
C ASN A 27 -9.67 -14.99 13.19
N TYR A 28 -9.56 -14.59 11.93
CA TYR A 28 -8.81 -13.40 11.52
C TYR A 28 -9.66 -12.14 11.37
N ARG A 29 -10.99 -12.27 11.46
CA ARG A 29 -11.95 -11.13 11.37
C ARG A 29 -11.64 -10.18 10.21
N LEU A 30 -11.35 -10.73 9.02
CA LEU A 30 -10.89 -9.98 7.86
C LEU A 30 -11.91 -8.91 7.42
N HIS A 31 -13.20 -9.20 7.54
CA HIS A 31 -14.32 -8.30 7.25
C HIS A 31 -14.30 -7.03 8.10
N GLU A 32 -13.74 -7.07 9.32
CA GLU A 32 -13.58 -5.89 10.16
C GLU A 32 -12.60 -4.86 9.57
N THR A 33 -11.70 -5.28 8.70
CA THR A 33 -10.80 -4.38 7.98
C THR A 33 -11.49 -3.84 6.72
N ASP A 34 -11.88 -4.71 5.83
CA ASP A 34 -12.65 -4.44 4.62
C ASP A 34 -13.16 -5.78 4.06
N HIS A 35 -14.43 -5.86 3.64
CA HIS A 35 -15.00 -7.10 3.11
C HIS A 35 -14.24 -7.62 1.87
N ARG A 36 -13.67 -6.74 1.06
CA ARG A 36 -12.88 -7.09 -0.14
C ARG A 36 -11.57 -7.79 0.19
N LEU A 37 -11.02 -7.58 1.40
CA LEU A 37 -9.87 -8.34 1.88
C LEU A 37 -10.24 -9.81 2.04
N ARG A 38 -11.41 -10.09 2.62
CA ARG A 38 -11.95 -11.44 2.74
C ARG A 38 -12.24 -12.04 1.37
N LEU A 39 -12.94 -11.31 0.50
CA LEU A 39 -13.27 -11.76 -0.85
C LEU A 39 -12.03 -12.18 -1.65
N TYR A 40 -10.94 -11.42 -1.60
CA TYR A 40 -9.70 -11.77 -2.30
C TYR A 40 -9.09 -13.07 -1.80
N ILE A 41 -9.10 -13.28 -0.48
CA ILE A 41 -8.54 -14.49 0.13
C ILE A 41 -9.45 -15.70 -0.15
N GLU A 42 -10.77 -15.54 -0.06
CA GLU A 42 -11.75 -16.60 -0.37
C GLU A 42 -11.66 -17.01 -1.85
N ASP A 43 -11.45 -16.07 -2.77
CA ASP A 43 -11.26 -16.34 -4.20
C ASP A 43 -10.06 -17.26 -4.43
N ILE A 44 -8.92 -16.97 -3.79
CA ILE A 44 -7.71 -17.80 -3.88
C ILE A 44 -7.89 -19.18 -3.25
N ILE A 45 -8.63 -19.27 -2.14
CA ILE A 45 -8.87 -20.53 -1.44
C ILE A 45 -9.90 -21.40 -2.17
N SER A 46 -10.82 -20.80 -2.93
CA SER A 46 -11.90 -21.54 -3.61
C SER A 46 -11.45 -22.27 -4.86
N ASP A 47 -10.46 -21.75 -5.59
CA ASP A 47 -9.99 -22.34 -6.86
C ASP A 47 -8.47 -22.26 -7.03
N VAL A 48 -7.79 -23.36 -6.68
CA VAL A 48 -6.33 -23.45 -6.81
C VAL A 48 -5.84 -23.38 -8.27
N GLU A 49 -6.65 -23.82 -9.23
CA GLU A 49 -6.23 -23.86 -10.63
C GLU A 49 -6.31 -22.46 -11.28
N ALA A 50 -7.21 -21.61 -10.81
CA ALA A 50 -7.35 -20.24 -11.31
C ALA A 50 -6.21 -19.31 -10.85
N HIS A 51 -5.47 -19.68 -9.80
CA HIS A 51 -4.45 -18.83 -9.19
C HIS A 51 -3.04 -19.38 -9.33
N ASN A 52 -2.06 -18.48 -9.42
CA ASN A 52 -0.66 -18.87 -9.50
C ASN A 52 -0.04 -19.12 -8.09
N LEU A 53 1.10 -19.78 -8.07
CA LEU A 53 1.83 -20.09 -6.83
C LEU A 53 2.09 -18.83 -5.96
N TYR A 54 2.43 -17.70 -6.58
CA TYR A 54 2.80 -16.49 -5.84
C TYR A 54 1.61 -15.83 -5.15
N GLU A 55 0.41 -15.94 -5.71
CA GLU A 55 -0.83 -15.50 -5.06
C GLU A 55 -1.13 -16.33 -3.80
N ILE A 56 -0.98 -17.65 -3.90
CA ILE A 56 -1.13 -18.58 -2.76
C ILE A 56 -0.07 -18.27 -1.68
N LEU A 57 1.18 -18.10 -2.07
CA LEU A 57 2.27 -17.74 -1.14
C LEU A 57 2.07 -16.38 -0.48
N ALA A 58 1.47 -15.41 -1.20
CA ALA A 58 1.15 -14.11 -0.63
C ALA A 58 0.08 -14.21 0.47
N VAL A 59 -0.97 -15.00 0.25
CA VAL A 59 -2.01 -15.28 1.25
C VAL A 59 -1.45 -16.08 2.43
N ARG A 60 -0.64 -17.11 2.18
CA ARG A 60 0.08 -17.85 3.22
C ARG A 60 0.91 -16.92 4.10
N ARG A 61 1.73 -16.07 3.46
CA ARG A 61 2.55 -15.08 4.18
C ARG A 61 1.68 -14.12 5.00
N PHE A 62 0.56 -13.70 4.47
CA PHE A 62 -0.36 -12.82 5.19
C PHE A 62 -0.81 -13.45 6.51
N PHE A 63 -1.22 -14.71 6.53
CA PHE A 63 -1.62 -15.42 7.76
C PHE A 63 -0.43 -15.62 8.71
N MET A 64 0.73 -16.04 8.23
CA MET A 64 1.94 -16.14 9.05
C MET A 64 2.29 -14.81 9.75
N LEU A 65 2.11 -13.69 9.05
CA LEU A 65 2.33 -12.36 9.65
C LEU A 65 1.23 -12.00 10.66
N ARG A 66 -0.02 -12.41 10.40
CA ARG A 66 -1.13 -12.20 11.33
C ARG A 66 -0.94 -12.94 12.65
N ASP A 67 -0.36 -14.11 12.62
CA ASP A 67 -0.10 -14.92 13.80
C ASP A 67 1.09 -14.42 14.62
N LYS A 68 2.06 -13.77 13.96
CA LYS A 68 3.33 -13.36 14.57
C LYS A 68 3.37 -11.90 15.02
N TYR A 69 2.68 -11.00 14.31
CA TYR A 69 2.82 -9.55 14.45
C TYR A 69 1.52 -8.84 14.81
N VAL A 70 1.63 -7.64 15.31
CA VAL A 70 0.47 -6.82 15.69
C VAL A 70 -0.25 -6.35 14.43
N TRP A 71 -1.53 -6.68 14.33
CA TRP A 71 -2.39 -6.23 13.24
C TRP A 71 -3.15 -4.94 13.60
N ARG A 72 -3.10 -3.96 12.72
CA ARG A 72 -3.75 -2.65 12.91
C ARG A 72 -4.78 -2.36 11.79
N PRO A 73 -5.98 -2.97 11.85
CA PRO A 73 -7.01 -2.82 10.80
C PRO A 73 -7.39 -1.36 10.55
N ASN A 74 -7.42 -0.54 11.58
CA ASN A 74 -7.76 0.87 11.47
C ASN A 74 -6.78 1.69 10.59
N LYS A 75 -5.51 1.29 10.51
CA LYS A 75 -4.54 1.93 9.61
C LYS A 75 -4.87 1.65 8.15
N VAL A 76 -5.27 0.41 7.86
CA VAL A 76 -5.71 -0.02 6.53
C VAL A 76 -7.03 0.66 6.15
N LYS A 77 -8.06 0.58 7.02
CA LYS A 77 -9.36 1.25 6.80
C LYS A 77 -9.21 2.73 6.49
N LYS A 78 -8.42 3.41 7.30
CA LYS A 78 -8.21 4.86 7.16
C LYS A 78 -7.62 5.20 5.79
N PHE A 79 -6.68 4.40 5.31
CA PHE A 79 -6.12 4.59 3.97
C PHE A 79 -7.14 4.29 2.87
N ILE A 80 -7.90 3.20 2.97
CA ILE A 80 -8.93 2.82 1.98
C ILE A 80 -9.97 3.94 1.85
N VAL A 81 -10.55 4.39 2.98
CA VAL A 81 -11.55 5.47 3.00
C VAL A 81 -10.97 6.76 2.40
N PHE A 82 -9.74 7.11 2.78
CA PHE A 82 -9.05 8.26 2.24
C PHE A 82 -8.87 8.16 0.73
N TYR A 83 -8.31 7.05 0.22
CA TYR A 83 -8.09 6.83 -1.20
C TYR A 83 -9.39 6.93 -2.00
N GLU A 84 -10.46 6.29 -1.54
CA GLU A 84 -11.75 6.24 -2.22
C GLU A 84 -12.56 7.54 -2.13
N SER A 85 -12.20 8.44 -1.23
CA SER A 85 -12.74 9.81 -1.19
C SER A 85 -12.11 10.75 -2.22
N LEU A 86 -10.94 10.39 -2.76
CA LEU A 86 -10.22 11.21 -3.73
C LEU A 86 -10.81 11.09 -5.13
N LYS A 87 -10.81 12.20 -5.87
CA LYS A 87 -11.20 12.24 -7.29
C LYS A 87 -9.98 12.27 -8.17
N PHE A 88 -9.85 11.27 -9.03
CA PHE A 88 -8.77 11.15 -10.00
C PHE A 88 -9.25 11.39 -11.41
N SER A 89 -8.36 11.78 -12.30
CA SER A 89 -8.68 11.98 -13.72
C SER A 89 -8.93 10.64 -14.40
N GLY A 90 -10.07 10.49 -15.06
CA GLY A 90 -10.44 9.33 -15.85
C GLY A 90 -11.05 9.74 -17.19
N MET A 91 -11.48 8.78 -17.99
CA MET A 91 -12.07 9.02 -19.33
C MET A 91 -13.34 9.89 -19.28
N LYS A 92 -14.13 9.75 -18.21
CA LYS A 92 -15.37 10.52 -17.97
C LYS A 92 -15.15 11.74 -17.05
N GLY A 93 -13.93 12.31 -17.02
CA GLY A 93 -13.59 13.41 -16.11
C GLY A 93 -13.05 12.94 -14.76
N ARG A 94 -13.17 13.78 -13.72
CA ARG A 94 -12.69 13.45 -12.38
C ARG A 94 -13.75 12.66 -11.60
N GLN A 95 -13.40 11.47 -11.16
CA GLN A 95 -14.28 10.57 -10.41
C GLN A 95 -13.54 9.84 -9.30
N CYS A 96 -14.29 9.37 -8.29
CA CYS A 96 -13.78 8.49 -7.26
C CYS A 96 -13.63 7.07 -7.83
N TYR A 97 -12.61 6.35 -7.40
CA TYR A 97 -12.39 4.95 -7.77
C TYR A 97 -12.37 4.10 -6.51
N LYS A 98 -13.03 2.96 -6.60
CA LYS A 98 -12.93 1.93 -5.57
C LYS A 98 -11.70 1.08 -5.81
N LEU A 99 -11.04 0.70 -4.72
CA LEU A 99 -9.96 -0.27 -4.78
C LEU A 99 -10.51 -1.66 -5.12
N THR A 100 -9.81 -2.39 -5.97
CA THR A 100 -10.14 -3.79 -6.24
C THR A 100 -9.75 -4.67 -5.05
N PRO A 101 -10.31 -5.89 -4.89
CA PRO A 101 -9.94 -6.80 -3.80
C PRO A 101 -8.42 -7.04 -3.72
N VAL A 102 -7.73 -7.26 -4.84
CA VAL A 102 -6.27 -7.41 -4.87
C VAL A 102 -5.52 -6.16 -4.38
N GLN A 103 -6.00 -4.96 -4.73
CA GLN A 103 -5.39 -3.72 -4.23
C GLN A 103 -5.61 -3.54 -2.74
N VAL A 104 -6.80 -3.88 -2.23
CA VAL A 104 -7.06 -3.88 -0.77
C VAL A 104 -6.11 -4.84 -0.06
N PHE A 105 -5.91 -6.06 -0.58
CA PHE A 105 -4.96 -7.02 -0.03
C PHE A 105 -3.51 -6.49 -0.04
N GLN A 106 -3.08 -5.84 -1.13
CA GLN A 106 -1.77 -5.21 -1.23
C GLN A 106 -1.56 -4.13 -0.16
N PHE A 107 -2.53 -3.21 -0.01
CA PHE A 107 -2.44 -2.15 1.01
C PHE A 107 -2.57 -2.69 2.43
N ALA A 108 -3.39 -3.71 2.65
CA ALA A 108 -3.48 -4.41 3.92
C ALA A 108 -2.13 -5.01 4.31
N SER A 109 -1.45 -5.68 3.37
CA SER A 109 -0.13 -6.28 3.56
C SER A 109 0.97 -5.25 3.86
N ILE A 110 0.87 -4.04 3.29
CA ILE A 110 1.87 -2.97 3.47
C ILE A 110 1.62 -2.18 4.76
N LEU A 111 0.37 -1.85 5.07
CA LEU A 111 0.01 -0.87 6.09
C LEU A 111 -0.46 -1.49 7.41
N GLY A 112 -0.86 -2.78 7.40
CA GLY A 112 -1.57 -3.39 8.52
C GLY A 112 -0.69 -4.00 9.59
N PHE A 113 0.57 -4.35 9.29
CA PHE A 113 1.45 -5.08 10.20
C PHE A 113 2.41 -4.18 10.95
N TYR A 114 2.53 -4.41 12.27
CA TYR A 114 3.37 -3.66 13.19
C TYR A 114 4.13 -4.60 14.12
N GLN A 115 5.28 -4.14 14.60
CA GLN A 115 6.08 -4.83 15.62
C GLN A 115 6.53 -3.86 16.70
N TRP A 116 6.76 -4.40 17.88
CA TRP A 116 7.37 -3.65 18.97
C TRP A 116 8.87 -3.57 18.77
N GLU A 117 9.44 -2.37 18.90
CA GLU A 117 10.88 -2.11 18.80
C GLU A 117 11.30 -1.26 19.99
N GLU A 118 12.52 -1.47 20.48
CA GLU A 118 13.11 -0.60 21.47
C GLU A 118 13.86 0.55 20.81
N GLU A 119 13.53 1.76 21.20
CA GLU A 119 14.14 2.99 20.68
C GLU A 119 14.37 3.97 21.83
N GLY A 120 15.64 4.26 22.12
CA GLY A 120 16.01 5.18 23.20
C GLY A 120 15.47 4.78 24.58
N GLY A 121 15.41 3.48 24.89
CA GLY A 121 14.91 2.94 26.17
C GLY A 121 13.39 2.93 26.28
N LYS A 122 12.66 3.17 25.19
CA LYS A 122 11.20 3.09 25.12
C LYS A 122 10.75 2.05 24.09
N THR A 123 9.73 1.29 24.45
CA THR A 123 9.11 0.35 23.52
C THR A 123 8.12 1.10 22.64
N VAL A 124 8.35 1.09 21.33
CA VAL A 124 7.57 1.80 20.32
C VAL A 124 6.99 0.82 19.30
N LEU A 125 5.73 1.01 18.91
CA LEU A 125 5.09 0.18 17.91
C LEU A 125 5.38 0.73 16.51
N ARG A 126 6.20 0.03 15.73
CA ARG A 126 6.64 0.43 14.39
C ARG A 126 6.01 -0.42 13.30
N ARG A 127 5.79 0.17 12.12
CA ARG A 127 5.31 -0.56 10.95
C ARG A 127 6.34 -1.59 10.50
N LEU A 128 5.92 -2.84 10.33
CA LEU A 128 6.78 -3.95 9.94
C LEU A 128 7.33 -3.78 8.51
N VAL A 129 6.45 -3.47 7.55
CA VAL A 129 6.83 -3.33 6.15
C VAL A 129 7.39 -1.92 5.91
N ARG A 130 8.70 -1.83 5.75
CA ARG A 130 9.43 -0.57 5.49
C ARG A 130 9.79 -0.37 4.04
N ARG A 131 9.82 -1.45 3.25
CA ARG A 131 10.12 -1.45 1.82
C ARG A 131 9.09 -2.29 1.09
N ALA A 132 8.53 -1.75 0.00
CA ALA A 132 7.63 -2.46 -0.87
C ALA A 132 8.02 -2.18 -2.33
N ILE A 133 8.04 -3.22 -3.16
CA ILE A 133 8.27 -3.13 -4.60
C ILE A 133 6.97 -3.47 -5.30
N LEU A 134 6.44 -2.52 -6.08
CA LEU A 134 5.24 -2.70 -6.88
C LEU A 134 5.63 -2.92 -8.34
N PHE A 135 5.73 -4.19 -8.74
CA PHE A 135 5.95 -4.57 -10.12
C PHE A 135 4.62 -5.02 -10.74
N VAL A 136 3.92 -4.08 -11.35
CA VAL A 136 2.57 -4.26 -11.90
C VAL A 136 2.47 -3.63 -13.29
N PRO A 137 1.57 -4.09 -14.16
CA PRO A 137 1.44 -3.61 -15.53
C PRO A 137 1.07 -2.13 -15.62
N ARG A 138 1.10 -1.58 -16.83
CA ARG A 138 0.60 -0.23 -17.11
C ARG A 138 -0.89 -0.17 -16.77
N LYS A 139 -1.38 1.02 -16.36
CA LYS A 139 -2.77 1.29 -15.98
C LYS A 139 -3.25 0.63 -14.68
N PHE A 140 -2.37 -0.02 -13.93
CA PHE A 140 -2.66 -0.56 -12.59
C PHE A 140 -2.65 0.50 -11.47
N SER A 141 -2.84 1.76 -11.81
CA SER A 141 -2.92 2.88 -10.85
C SER A 141 -1.68 3.11 -9.96
N LYS A 142 -0.47 2.68 -10.38
CA LYS A 142 0.77 2.82 -9.59
C LYS A 142 1.00 4.24 -9.07
N THR A 143 1.00 5.22 -9.98
CA THR A 143 1.27 6.62 -9.63
C THR A 143 0.22 7.18 -8.68
N THR A 144 -1.04 6.88 -8.93
CA THR A 144 -2.17 7.31 -8.11
C THR A 144 -2.08 6.72 -6.70
N SER A 145 -1.80 5.42 -6.60
CA SER A 145 -1.64 4.71 -5.32
C SER A 145 -0.45 5.22 -4.52
N SER A 146 0.72 5.36 -5.16
CA SER A 146 1.93 5.88 -4.51
C SER A 146 1.76 7.33 -4.05
N SER A 147 1.10 8.16 -4.87
CA SER A 147 0.80 9.55 -4.51
C SER A 147 -0.16 9.65 -3.34
N SER A 148 -1.17 8.77 -3.30
CA SER A 148 -2.12 8.71 -2.19
C SER A 148 -1.46 8.24 -0.90
N LEU A 149 -0.53 7.26 -0.97
CA LEU A 149 0.27 6.83 0.18
C LEU A 149 1.11 7.99 0.73
N ALA A 150 1.80 8.75 -0.14
CA ALA A 150 2.60 9.90 0.29
C ALA A 150 1.74 10.98 0.97
N VAL A 151 0.55 11.28 0.43
CA VAL A 151 -0.37 12.24 1.05
C VAL A 151 -0.96 11.69 2.35
N SER A 152 -1.23 10.38 2.43
CA SER A 152 -1.71 9.76 3.67
C SER A 152 -0.68 9.85 4.79
N GLU A 153 0.61 9.73 4.49
CA GLU A 153 1.68 9.96 5.48
C GLU A 153 1.74 11.43 5.93
N LEU A 154 1.52 12.37 5.01
CA LEU A 154 1.44 13.80 5.37
C LEU A 154 0.27 14.07 6.31
N LEU A 155 -0.89 13.42 6.10
CA LEU A 155 -2.10 13.63 6.89
C LEU A 155 -2.09 12.84 8.21
N PHE A 156 -1.75 11.57 8.15
CA PHE A 156 -1.97 10.58 9.20
C PHE A 156 -0.70 9.96 9.78
N GLY A 157 0.45 10.24 9.17
CA GLY A 157 1.76 9.80 9.67
C GLY A 157 2.12 10.43 11.00
N ASP A 158 3.18 9.94 11.61
CA ASP A 158 3.71 10.48 12.87
C ASP A 158 4.31 11.89 12.67
N ALA A 159 4.64 12.56 13.77
CA ALA A 159 5.37 13.82 13.70
C ALA A 159 6.69 13.64 12.94
N ASN A 160 7.07 14.65 12.17
CA ASN A 160 8.24 14.65 11.28
C ASN A 160 8.19 13.62 10.13
N ALA A 161 7.02 13.05 9.82
CA ALA A 161 6.88 12.17 8.66
C ALA A 161 7.28 12.87 7.37
N GLN A 162 8.16 12.25 6.61
CA GLN A 162 8.66 12.75 5.33
C GLN A 162 8.41 11.72 4.23
N ALA A 163 7.89 12.17 3.11
CA ALA A 163 7.76 11.37 1.90
C ALA A 163 8.61 11.99 0.78
N TYR A 164 9.23 11.14 -0.02
CA TYR A 164 10.08 11.57 -1.11
C TYR A 164 9.58 10.94 -2.41
N THR A 165 9.51 11.75 -3.46
CA THR A 165 9.40 11.26 -4.83
C THR A 165 10.76 11.37 -5.49
N ALA A 166 11.36 10.25 -5.84
CA ALA A 166 12.69 10.18 -6.43
C ALA A 166 12.67 9.40 -7.75
N ALA A 167 13.51 9.79 -8.68
CA ALA A 167 13.76 9.07 -9.93
C ALA A 167 15.11 9.52 -10.50
N ASN A 168 15.62 8.80 -11.51
CA ASN A 168 16.88 9.13 -12.17
C ASN A 168 16.87 10.48 -12.90
N GLY A 169 15.68 11.02 -13.19
CA GLY A 169 15.52 12.32 -13.84
C GLY A 169 14.44 13.17 -13.19
N TYR A 170 14.65 14.48 -13.14
CA TYR A 170 13.72 15.44 -12.52
C TYR A 170 12.30 15.36 -13.11
N LYS A 171 12.18 15.24 -14.43
CA LYS A 171 10.88 15.10 -15.10
C LYS A 171 10.11 13.86 -14.62
N GLN A 172 10.80 12.74 -14.40
CA GLN A 172 10.21 11.51 -13.88
C GLN A 172 9.80 11.63 -12.40
N ALA A 173 10.66 12.18 -11.55
CA ALA A 173 10.33 12.44 -10.15
C ALA A 173 9.09 13.33 -10.03
N GLN A 174 8.97 14.32 -10.92
CA GLN A 174 7.81 15.21 -10.97
C GLN A 174 6.49 14.54 -11.36
N VAL A 175 6.47 13.39 -12.03
CA VAL A 175 5.22 12.70 -12.41
C VAL A 175 4.40 12.39 -11.16
N CYS A 176 5.01 11.73 -10.18
CA CYS A 176 4.36 11.41 -8.91
C CYS A 176 4.06 12.70 -8.10
N PHE A 177 5.00 13.63 -8.03
CA PHE A 177 4.81 14.88 -7.30
C PHE A 177 3.70 15.78 -7.86
N LYS A 178 3.50 15.80 -9.18
CA LYS A 178 2.36 16.47 -9.82
C LYS A 178 1.03 15.85 -9.39
N GLU A 179 0.95 14.52 -9.30
CA GLU A 179 -0.26 13.84 -8.87
C GLU A 179 -0.54 14.11 -7.38
N ILE A 180 0.48 14.04 -6.51
CA ILE A 180 0.41 14.48 -5.12
C ILE A 180 -0.14 15.91 -5.02
N SER A 181 0.37 16.80 -5.88
CA SER A 181 -0.05 18.22 -5.91
C SER A 181 -1.52 18.39 -6.27
N LYS A 182 -2.06 17.54 -7.15
CA LYS A 182 -3.50 17.54 -7.50
C LYS A 182 -4.35 17.07 -6.33
N ILE A 183 -3.90 16.02 -5.61
CA ILE A 183 -4.58 15.51 -4.42
C ILE A 183 -4.61 16.60 -3.34
N VAL A 184 -3.47 17.20 -3.04
CA VAL A 184 -3.38 18.28 -2.03
C VAL A 184 -4.25 19.48 -2.41
N LYS A 185 -4.28 19.89 -3.69
CA LYS A 185 -5.18 20.95 -4.15
C LYS A 185 -6.65 20.59 -3.98
N GLN A 186 -7.01 19.32 -4.10
CA GLN A 186 -8.39 18.86 -3.86
C GLN A 186 -8.76 18.92 -2.37
N LEU A 187 -7.83 18.55 -1.48
CA LEU A 187 -8.03 18.56 -0.04
C LEU A 187 -8.03 19.98 0.55
N ASP A 188 -7.23 20.86 -0.01
CA ASP A 188 -7.07 22.24 0.43
C ASP A 188 -7.16 23.23 -0.75
N PRO A 189 -8.36 23.41 -1.33
CA PRO A 189 -8.56 24.27 -2.48
C PRO A 189 -8.25 25.75 -2.19
N LYS A 190 -8.41 26.19 -0.96
CA LYS A 190 -8.13 27.57 -0.52
C LYS A 190 -6.68 27.77 -0.06
N ARG A 191 -5.85 26.72 -0.10
CA ARG A 191 -4.43 26.74 0.30
C ARG A 191 -4.20 27.30 1.71
N ARG A 192 -5.08 26.99 2.64
CA ARG A 192 -4.98 27.46 4.03
C ARG A 192 -4.13 26.55 4.88
N THR A 193 -4.18 25.26 4.62
CA THR A 193 -3.55 24.20 5.42
C THR A 193 -2.15 23.88 4.93
N PHE A 194 -1.97 23.80 3.61
CA PHE A 194 -0.70 23.37 3.03
C PHE A 194 0.00 24.51 2.28
N LYS A 195 1.32 24.58 2.47
CA LYS A 195 2.21 25.38 1.66
C LYS A 195 2.85 24.49 0.59
N LYS A 196 2.70 24.87 -0.67
CA LYS A 196 3.29 24.17 -1.81
C LYS A 196 4.28 25.07 -2.53
N THR A 197 5.48 24.55 -2.74
CA THR A 197 6.49 25.12 -3.64
C THR A 197 6.65 24.24 -4.88
N ARG A 198 7.68 24.52 -5.69
CA ARG A 198 8.04 23.71 -6.86
C ARG A 198 8.52 22.30 -6.47
N GLU A 199 9.14 22.16 -5.32
CA GLU A 199 9.87 20.96 -4.90
C GLU A 199 9.37 20.32 -3.62
N HIS A 200 8.53 21.02 -2.83
CA HIS A 200 8.00 20.45 -1.60
C HIS A 200 6.58 20.94 -1.29
N ILE A 201 5.92 20.12 -0.46
CA ILE A 201 4.62 20.39 0.14
C ILE A 201 4.75 20.12 1.64
N GLU A 202 4.33 21.08 2.45
CA GLU A 202 4.39 21.00 3.91
C GLU A 202 3.14 21.61 4.55
N TRP A 203 2.90 21.33 5.82
CA TRP A 203 1.90 22.03 6.60
C TRP A 203 2.32 23.51 6.74
N ARG A 204 1.39 24.41 6.53
CA ARG A 204 1.69 25.86 6.57
C ARG A 204 2.26 26.31 7.92
N GLU A 205 1.69 25.82 9.02
CA GLU A 205 2.18 26.12 10.36
C GLU A 205 3.33 25.24 10.82
N ASN A 206 3.70 24.24 10.02
CA ASN A 206 4.77 23.26 10.26
C ASN A 206 4.83 22.68 11.69
N LYS A 207 3.71 22.68 12.41
CA LYS A 207 3.61 22.21 13.81
C LYS A 207 4.06 20.78 14.02
N PHE A 208 4.02 19.97 12.94
CA PHE A 208 4.31 18.54 12.99
C PHE A 208 5.56 18.15 12.18
N GLY A 209 6.27 19.09 11.58
CA GLY A 209 7.45 18.82 10.75
C GLY A 209 7.20 17.96 9.51
N LYS A 210 5.93 17.76 9.12
CA LYS A 210 5.55 16.86 8.02
C LYS A 210 5.69 17.50 6.67
N ARG A 211 6.33 16.81 5.71
CA ARG A 211 6.55 17.32 4.36
C ARG A 211 6.68 16.22 3.30
N ILE A 212 6.40 16.59 2.05
CA ILE A 212 6.64 15.78 0.87
C ILE A 212 7.62 16.53 -0.02
N LEU A 213 8.69 15.85 -0.42
CA LEU A 213 9.75 16.44 -1.24
C LEU A 213 9.86 15.72 -2.60
N CYS A 214 10.14 16.50 -3.64
CA CYS A 214 10.52 15.99 -4.95
C CYS A 214 12.05 16.06 -5.07
N ARG A 215 12.72 14.93 -5.19
CA ARG A 215 14.17 14.85 -5.32
C ARG A 215 14.58 14.09 -6.57
N VAL A 216 15.71 14.46 -7.14
CA VAL A 216 16.41 13.69 -8.17
C VAL A 216 17.45 12.85 -7.46
N SER A 217 17.46 11.53 -7.70
CA SER A 217 18.61 10.72 -7.33
C SER A 217 19.69 10.98 -8.36
N PHE A 218 20.79 11.62 -7.96
CA PHE A 218 22.02 11.55 -8.76
C PHE A 218 22.50 10.11 -8.66
N GLY A 219 22.60 9.43 -9.80
CA GLY A 219 23.21 8.10 -9.84
C GLY A 219 24.62 8.20 -9.25
N TRP A 220 24.97 7.25 -8.41
CA TRP A 220 26.36 6.99 -8.05
C TRP A 220 27.03 6.54 -9.34
N GLY A 221 27.91 7.38 -9.89
CA GLY A 221 28.85 7.01 -10.95
C GLY A 221 29.87 6.02 -10.42
#